data_b0785f3e8ea1a07ef45afe5b6e125ebc
#
_entry.id   b0785f3e8ea1a07ef45afe5b6e125ebc
#
_cell.length_a   1.000
_cell.length_b   1.000
_cell.length_c   1.000
_cell.angle_alpha   90.00
_cell.angle_beta   90.00
_cell.angle_gamma   90.00
#
_symmetry.space_group_name_H-M   'P 1'
#
loop_
_entity.id
_entity.type
_entity.pdbx_description
1 polymer ?
#
loop_
_entity_poly.entity_id
_entity_poly.type
_entity_poly.pdbx_seq_one_letter_code
_entity_poly.pdbx_strand_id
1 'polypeptide(L)' 'MAPLEAPLGQLERTLIAEFVRARGYDPLRLAELPEHDRITLLKEASIYASGKLTEMESREHFLDEIHHGGGP' A
#
# COMPACT_ATOMS: atom_id res chain seq x y z
N MET A 1 5.14 -10.43 -19.85
CA MET A 1 4.73 -9.61 -19.96
C MET A 1 4.42 -8.54 -19.10
N ALA A 2 4.79 -7.53 -19.40
CA ALA A 2 4.63 -6.36 -18.64
C ALA A 2 3.28 -6.13 -18.05
N PRO A 3 2.29 -6.61 -18.65
CA PRO A 3 0.97 -6.36 -18.16
C PRO A 3 0.77 -6.74 -16.73
N LEU A 4 1.57 -7.65 -16.27
CA LEU A 4 1.39 -8.06 -14.93
C LEU A 4 1.82 -7.00 -13.98
N GLU A 5 2.53 -6.02 -14.48
CA GLU A 5 2.98 -4.98 -13.62
C GLU A 5 1.87 -4.00 -13.47
N ALA A 6 0.75 -4.45 -13.20
CA ALA A 6 -0.37 -3.58 -13.08
C ALA A 6 -0.09 -2.41 -12.17
N PRO A 7 -0.75 -1.31 -12.38
CA PRO A 7 -0.60 -0.14 -11.54
C PRO A 7 -0.83 -0.45 -10.07
N LEU A 8 -1.64 -1.47 -9.81
CA LEU A 8 -1.91 -1.86 -8.45
C LEU A 8 -0.66 -2.34 -7.74
N GLY A 9 0.19 -3.08 -8.46
CA GLY A 9 1.41 -3.55 -7.87
C GLY A 9 2.37 -2.42 -7.57
N GLN A 10 2.41 -1.41 -8.44
CA GLN A 10 3.26 -0.27 -8.19
C GLN A 10 2.76 0.53 -7.02
N LEU A 11 1.45 0.68 -6.90
CA LEU A 11 0.88 1.42 -5.80
C LEU A 11 1.21 0.74 -4.49
N GLU A 12 1.13 -0.57 -4.45
CA GLU A 12 1.45 -1.30 -3.25
C GLU A 12 2.90 -1.07 -2.85
N ARG A 13 3.81 -1.10 -3.80
CA ARG A 13 5.22 -0.86 -3.51
C ARG A 13 5.44 0.54 -2.99
N THR A 14 4.74 1.50 -3.55
CA THR A 14 4.86 2.88 -3.10
C THR A 14 4.38 3.01 -1.67
N LEU A 15 3.27 2.37 -1.33
CA LEU A 15 2.74 2.43 0.01
C LEU A 15 3.69 1.77 1.01
N ILE A 16 4.29 0.67 0.62
CA ILE A 16 5.25 -0.01 1.48
C ILE A 16 6.45 0.89 1.71
N ALA A 17 6.94 1.53 0.67
CA ALA A 17 8.08 2.42 0.80
C ALA A 17 7.75 3.60 1.71
N GLU A 18 6.55 4.13 1.59
CA GLU A 18 6.14 5.23 2.45
C GLU A 18 6.10 4.81 3.91
N PHE A 19 5.60 3.61 4.16
CA PHE A 19 5.53 3.11 5.52
C PHE A 19 6.95 2.97 6.10
N VAL A 20 7.84 2.42 5.30
CA VAL A 20 9.22 2.20 5.72
C VAL A 20 9.87 3.54 6.06
N ARG A 21 9.67 4.54 5.21
CA ARG A 21 10.23 5.86 5.47
C ARG A 21 9.66 6.47 6.74
N ALA A 22 8.38 6.29 6.95
CA ALA A 22 7.73 6.84 8.13
C ALA A 22 8.28 6.23 9.41
N ARG A 23 8.81 5.01 9.31
CA ARG A 23 9.42 4.37 10.46
C ARG A 23 10.87 4.75 10.62
N GLY A 24 11.39 5.60 9.75
CA GLY A 24 12.75 6.07 9.86
C GLY A 24 13.77 5.23 9.12
N TYR A 25 13.32 4.37 8.22
CA TYR A 25 14.23 3.53 7.46
C TYR A 25 14.24 3.93 6.00
N ASP A 26 15.29 3.53 5.30
CA ASP A 26 15.44 3.81 3.89
C ASP A 26 15.01 2.56 3.13
N PRO A 27 13.94 2.64 2.32
CA PRO A 27 13.47 1.45 1.57
C PRO A 27 14.55 0.83 0.70
N LEU A 28 15.52 1.64 0.26
CA LEU A 28 16.56 1.12 -0.60
C LEU A 28 17.66 0.42 0.17
N ARG A 29 17.65 0.51 1.48
CA ARG A 29 18.68 -0.08 2.32
C ARG A 29 18.13 -1.11 3.28
N LEU A 30 17.01 -1.69 2.95
CA LEU A 30 16.39 -2.69 3.83
C LEU A 30 17.28 -3.90 4.03
N ALA A 31 18.09 -4.23 3.03
CA ALA A 31 18.95 -5.39 3.13
C ALA A 31 20.00 -5.25 4.24
N GLU A 32 20.22 -4.02 4.70
CA GLU A 32 21.19 -3.78 5.74
C GLU A 32 20.64 -4.06 7.14
N LEU A 33 19.34 -4.24 7.23
CA LEU A 33 18.74 -4.52 8.52
C LEU A 33 18.91 -5.99 8.90
N PRO A 34 18.98 -6.29 10.20
CA PRO A 34 18.96 -7.67 10.63
C PRO A 34 17.72 -8.35 10.08
N GLU A 35 17.85 -9.61 9.77
CA GLU A 35 16.77 -10.34 9.13
C GLU A 35 15.46 -10.23 9.89
N HIS A 36 15.52 -10.42 11.19
CA HIS A 36 14.31 -10.36 12.01
C HIS A 36 13.63 -9.00 11.89
N ASP A 37 14.40 -7.94 11.96
CA ASP A 37 13.84 -6.59 11.88
C ASP A 37 13.28 -6.31 10.50
N ARG A 38 13.99 -6.77 9.48
CA ARG A 38 13.53 -6.57 8.12
C ARG A 38 12.20 -7.29 7.87
N ILE A 39 12.11 -8.53 8.33
CA ILE A 39 10.90 -9.30 8.15
C ILE A 39 9.73 -8.65 8.87
N THR A 40 9.95 -8.24 10.10
CA THR A 40 8.90 -7.59 10.89
C THR A 40 8.44 -6.31 10.23
N LEU A 41 9.38 -5.49 9.78
CA LEU A 41 9.06 -4.23 9.15
C LEU A 41 8.27 -4.43 7.87
N LEU A 42 8.70 -5.37 7.03
CA LEU A 42 8.01 -5.62 5.78
C LEU A 42 6.63 -6.21 6.00
N LYS A 43 6.49 -7.02 7.04
CA LYS A 43 5.19 -7.57 7.37
C LYS A 43 4.22 -6.46 7.76
N GLU A 44 4.68 -5.57 8.60
CA GLU A 44 3.86 -4.44 9.02
C GLU A 44 3.55 -3.53 7.85
N ALA A 45 4.52 -3.32 6.97
CA ALA A 45 4.32 -2.49 5.80
C ALA A 45 3.29 -3.10 4.87
N SER A 46 3.30 -4.42 4.72
CA SER A 46 2.33 -5.10 3.88
C SER A 46 0.92 -4.97 4.43
N ILE A 47 0.78 -5.07 5.73
CA ILE A 47 -0.51 -4.90 6.37
C ILE A 47 -1.01 -3.47 6.15
N TYR A 48 -0.11 -2.50 6.30
CA TYR A 48 -0.46 -1.11 6.09
C TYR A 48 -0.92 -0.88 4.64
N ALA A 49 -0.16 -1.42 3.68
CA ALA A 49 -0.48 -1.24 2.28
C ALA A 49 -1.81 -1.88 1.93
N SER A 50 -2.07 -3.07 2.46
CA SER A 50 -3.33 -3.74 2.22
C SER A 50 -4.49 -2.93 2.76
N GLY A 51 -4.34 -2.40 3.96
CA GLY A 51 -5.37 -1.58 4.56
C GLY A 51 -5.65 -0.34 3.75
N LYS A 52 -4.58 0.29 3.27
CA LYS A 52 -4.73 1.49 2.47
C LYS A 52 -5.41 1.20 1.14
N LEU A 53 -5.03 0.13 0.49
CA LEU A 53 -5.63 -0.22 -0.78
C LEU A 53 -7.11 -0.53 -0.61
N THR A 54 -7.45 -1.25 0.44
CA THR A 54 -8.85 -1.55 0.73
C THR A 54 -9.62 -0.27 1.02
N GLU A 55 -9.01 0.62 1.77
CA GLU A 55 -9.64 1.88 2.09
C GLU A 55 -9.92 2.70 0.85
N MET A 56 -8.96 2.74 -0.06
CA MET A 56 -9.13 3.49 -1.28
C MET A 56 -10.22 2.89 -2.15
N GLU A 57 -10.28 1.58 -2.23
CA GLU A 57 -11.32 0.91 -2.98
C GLU A 57 -12.69 1.18 -2.38
N SER A 58 -12.78 1.10 -1.08
CA SER A 58 -14.04 1.34 -0.39
C SER A 58 -14.53 2.76 -0.59
N ARG A 59 -13.60 3.69 -0.52
CA ARG A 59 -13.95 5.09 -0.68
C ARG A 59 -14.45 5.36 -2.09
N GLU A 60 -13.79 4.78 -3.06
CA GLU A 60 -14.18 4.96 -4.44
C GLU A 60 -15.57 4.40 -4.67
N HIS A 61 -15.81 3.23 -4.13
CA HIS A 61 -17.10 2.58 -4.27
C HIS A 61 -18.17 3.38 -3.57
N PHE A 62 -17.86 3.88 -2.40
CA PHE A 62 -18.81 4.68 -1.63
C PHE A 62 -19.19 5.95 -2.36
N LEU A 63 -18.24 6.63 -2.95
CA LEU A 63 -18.51 7.85 -3.69
C LEU A 63 -19.36 7.57 -4.91
N ASP A 64 -19.11 6.45 -5.55
CA ASP A 64 -19.88 6.07 -6.72
C ASP A 64 -21.34 5.83 -6.34
N GLU A 65 -21.55 5.18 -5.21
CA GLU A 65 -22.89 4.93 -4.73
C GLU A 65 -23.60 6.22 -4.41
N ILE A 66 -22.94 7.14 -3.78
CA ILE A 66 -23.54 8.41 -3.45
C ILE A 66 -23.92 9.15 -4.72
N HIS A 67 -23.04 9.08 -5.69
CA HIS A 67 -23.28 9.77 -6.94
C HIS A 67 -24.53 9.23 -7.63
N HIS A 68 -24.71 7.92 -7.55
CA HIS A 68 -25.88 7.32 -8.14
C HIS A 68 -27.10 7.48 -7.27
N GLY A 69 -27.00 7.11 -6.06
CA GLY A 69 -28.14 7.08 -5.19
C GLY A 69 -28.59 8.42 -4.76
N GLY A 70 -27.65 9.32 -4.67
CA GLY A 70 -27.99 10.63 -4.22
C GLY A 70 -28.69 11.42 -5.27
N GLY A 71 -28.70 10.92 -6.43
CA GLY A 71 -29.25 11.66 -7.49
C GLY A 71 -30.63 11.94 -7.16
N PRO A 72 -31.39 12.33 -7.30
CA PRO A 72 -32.73 12.73 -7.23
C PRO A 72 -33.12 13.56 -6.61
#